data_27c6210699f75924fdc9fbe53c5ffb0e
#
_entry.id   27c6210699f75924fdc9fbe53c5ffb0e
#
_cell.length_a   1.000
_cell.length_b   1.000
_cell.length_c   1.000
_cell.angle_alpha   90.00
_cell.angle_beta   90.00
_cell.angle_gamma   90.00
#
_symmetry.space_group_name_H-M   'P 1'
#
loop_
_entity.id
_entity.type
_entity.pdbx_description
1 polymer ?
#
loop_
_entity_poly.entity_id
_entity_poly.type
_entity_poly.pdbx_seq_one_letter_code
_entity_poly.pdbx_strand_id
1 'polypeptide(L)'
;MQLRLRLGHTTVTFLADSFIPWDDRLSVFAAPSDGPASDFIYTITLADRIEGCHGTLLRQTRFFSVYADRGREIWYYTFPDGQIYASCREESDQHFTISYLRDFKEYLSGNATLFYLSALEYRMIVRGDLILHSSFILDQEKAILFAAPSGTGKSTQAHLWQDVRGSRIVNGDRALLSVVNGQWFACGWPMSGSSGISSPCKAPVAAVVLLSQSVHNHGSRLDVADSFSRLKQEIVLRPWCQQDIVRAGGQLQSFCSQVPVYAYACSKDSSAVDALYALLTDRF
;
A
#
# COMPACT_ATOMS: atom_id res chain seq x y z
N MET A 1 -9.67 -18.85 -14.75
CA MET A 1 -9.16 -17.54 -15.16
C MET A 1 -7.98 -17.14 -14.26
N GLN A 2 -6.97 -16.47 -14.79
CA GLN A 2 -5.76 -16.13 -14.03
C GLN A 2 -5.37 -14.67 -14.25
N LEU A 3 -5.05 -13.97 -13.16
CA LEU A 3 -4.41 -12.66 -13.15
C LEU A 3 -3.10 -12.77 -12.38
N ARG A 4 -1.98 -12.44 -13.02
CA ARG A 4 -0.65 -12.47 -12.41
C ARG A 4 -0.03 -11.10 -12.42
N LEU A 5 0.41 -10.63 -11.25
CA LEU A 5 0.90 -9.27 -11.05
C LEU A 5 2.32 -9.27 -10.46
N ARG A 6 3.10 -8.25 -10.83
CA ARG A 6 4.40 -7.96 -10.22
C ARG A 6 4.32 -6.68 -9.40
N LEU A 7 4.56 -6.80 -8.11
CA LEU A 7 4.49 -5.71 -7.13
C LEU A 7 5.87 -5.59 -6.45
N GLY A 8 6.69 -4.64 -6.92
CA GLY A 8 8.09 -4.60 -6.53
C GLY A 8 8.83 -5.88 -6.96
N HIS A 9 9.34 -6.64 -6.00
CA HIS A 9 9.95 -7.95 -6.25
C HIS A 9 8.99 -9.12 -6.00
N THR A 10 7.80 -8.86 -5.47
CA THR A 10 6.79 -9.88 -5.14
C THR A 10 5.90 -10.17 -6.33
N THR A 11 5.67 -11.45 -6.61
CA THR A 11 4.72 -11.91 -7.62
C THR A 11 3.47 -12.47 -6.95
N VAL A 12 2.31 -12.00 -7.38
CA VAL A 12 1.01 -12.41 -6.84
C VAL A 12 0.15 -12.96 -7.96
N THR A 13 -0.50 -14.11 -7.72
CA THR A 13 -1.43 -14.70 -8.67
C THR A 13 -2.81 -14.82 -8.06
N PHE A 14 -3.81 -14.34 -8.79
CA PHE A 14 -5.22 -14.56 -8.51
C PHE A 14 -5.77 -15.58 -9.51
N LEU A 15 -6.36 -16.65 -8.98
CA LEU A 15 -7.01 -17.71 -9.74
C LEU A 15 -8.51 -17.65 -9.49
N ALA A 16 -9.32 -17.76 -10.52
CA ALA A 16 -10.78 -17.80 -10.37
C ALA A 16 -11.38 -18.91 -11.22
N ASP A 17 -12.30 -19.67 -10.65
CA ASP A 17 -12.98 -20.78 -11.32
C ASP A 17 -14.01 -20.30 -12.35
N SER A 18 -14.48 -19.06 -12.22
CA SER A 18 -15.43 -18.42 -13.11
C SER A 18 -14.88 -17.11 -13.68
N PHE A 19 -15.55 -16.61 -14.71
CA PHE A 19 -15.18 -15.31 -15.29
C PHE A 19 -15.40 -14.19 -14.28
N ILE A 20 -14.30 -13.48 -13.96
CA ILE A 20 -14.28 -12.24 -13.18
C ILE A 20 -13.64 -11.18 -14.09
N PRO A 21 -14.34 -10.10 -14.42
CA PRO A 21 -13.75 -9.00 -15.20
C PRO A 21 -12.70 -8.31 -14.33
N TRP A 22 -11.42 -8.50 -14.66
CA TRP A 22 -10.34 -7.77 -14.00
C TRP A 22 -10.35 -6.31 -14.43
N ASP A 23 -10.01 -5.40 -13.51
CA ASP A 23 -9.80 -3.99 -13.84
C ASP A 23 -8.62 -3.85 -14.83
N ASP A 24 -8.86 -3.22 -15.98
CA ASP A 24 -7.83 -3.02 -17.01
C ASP A 24 -6.60 -2.26 -16.50
N ARG A 25 -6.75 -1.44 -15.47
CA ARG A 25 -5.65 -0.75 -14.80
C ARG A 25 -4.65 -1.69 -14.14
N LEU A 26 -5.04 -2.94 -13.85
CA LEU A 26 -4.12 -3.96 -13.34
C LEU A 26 -3.18 -4.50 -14.42
N SER A 27 -3.53 -4.36 -15.70
CA SER A 27 -2.71 -4.85 -16.82
C SER A 27 -1.30 -4.26 -16.84
N VAL A 28 -1.14 -3.01 -16.39
CA VAL A 28 0.18 -2.35 -16.32
C VAL A 28 1.10 -2.98 -15.25
N PHE A 29 0.53 -3.73 -14.30
CA PHE A 29 1.28 -4.50 -13.29
C PHE A 29 1.42 -5.98 -13.66
N ALA A 30 0.98 -6.39 -14.85
CA ALA A 30 0.99 -7.79 -15.25
C ALA A 30 2.40 -8.37 -15.23
N ALA A 31 2.52 -9.59 -14.72
CA ALA A 31 3.75 -10.37 -14.76
C ALA A 31 3.66 -11.44 -15.86
N PRO A 32 4.80 -11.82 -16.48
CA PRO A 32 4.82 -12.90 -17.45
C PRO A 32 4.27 -14.22 -16.89
N SER A 33 3.54 -14.97 -17.71
CA SER A 33 2.92 -16.25 -17.31
C SER A 33 3.96 -17.33 -17.03
N ASP A 34 5.09 -17.28 -17.72
CA ASP A 34 6.24 -18.20 -17.65
C ASP A 34 7.33 -17.76 -16.65
N GLY A 35 7.04 -16.74 -15.86
CA GLY A 35 7.95 -16.21 -14.83
C GLY A 35 8.08 -17.15 -13.61
N PRO A 36 8.91 -16.79 -12.61
CA PRO A 36 9.15 -17.57 -11.40
C PRO A 36 7.85 -17.84 -10.64
N ALA A 37 7.84 -18.85 -9.77
CA ALA A 37 6.68 -19.16 -8.92
C ALA A 37 6.16 -17.92 -8.17
N SER A 38 4.85 -17.87 -7.95
CA SER A 38 4.22 -16.77 -7.23
C SER A 38 4.54 -16.85 -5.75
N ASP A 39 4.81 -15.69 -5.15
CA ASP A 39 5.02 -15.56 -3.70
C ASP A 39 3.71 -15.69 -2.93
N PHE A 40 2.61 -15.23 -3.53
CA PHE A 40 1.25 -15.37 -3.00
C PHE A 40 0.29 -15.83 -4.10
N ILE A 41 -0.56 -16.79 -3.77
CA ILE A 41 -1.59 -17.33 -4.65
C ILE A 41 -2.94 -17.20 -3.96
N TYR A 42 -3.87 -16.52 -4.59
CA TYR A 42 -5.24 -16.34 -4.13
C TYR A 42 -6.19 -17.09 -5.06
N THR A 43 -6.90 -18.09 -4.53
CA THR A 43 -8.00 -18.75 -5.25
C THR A 43 -9.31 -18.06 -4.90
N ILE A 44 -10.03 -17.58 -5.90
CA ILE A 44 -11.31 -16.88 -5.73
C ILE A 44 -12.42 -17.85 -6.10
N THR A 45 -13.34 -18.07 -5.17
CA THR A 45 -14.52 -18.90 -5.35
C THR A 45 -15.80 -18.09 -5.15
N LEU A 46 -16.78 -18.26 -6.02
CA LEU A 46 -18.10 -17.67 -5.85
C LEU A 46 -18.99 -18.64 -5.06
N ALA A 47 -19.48 -18.18 -3.92
CA ALA A 47 -20.34 -18.94 -3.03
C ALA A 47 -21.76 -18.34 -2.99
N ASP A 48 -22.76 -19.20 -2.83
CA ASP A 48 -24.15 -18.75 -2.61
C ASP A 48 -24.37 -18.33 -1.15
N ARG A 49 -23.49 -18.81 -0.26
CA ARG A 49 -23.48 -18.49 1.16
C ARG A 49 -22.03 -18.52 1.69
N ILE A 50 -21.69 -17.61 2.58
CA ILE A 50 -20.43 -17.63 3.35
C ILE A 50 -20.78 -18.05 4.78
N GLU A 51 -20.09 -19.08 5.28
CA GLU A 51 -20.25 -19.55 6.65
C GLU A 51 -19.82 -18.47 7.65
N GLY A 52 -20.44 -18.51 8.82
CA GLY A 52 -20.17 -17.54 9.89
C GLY A 52 -18.75 -17.61 10.45
N CYS A 53 -18.45 -16.67 11.33
CA CYS A 53 -17.13 -16.53 11.92
C CYS A 53 -16.79 -17.72 12.84
N HIS A 54 -15.60 -18.29 12.65
CA HIS A 54 -15.06 -19.37 13.47
C HIS A 54 -13.68 -19.00 14.02
N GLY A 55 -13.35 -19.52 15.21
CA GLY A 55 -12.06 -19.32 15.84
C GLY A 55 -12.02 -18.20 16.89
N THR A 56 -10.83 -17.76 17.25
CA THR A 56 -10.60 -16.69 18.24
C THR A 56 -10.56 -15.34 17.53
N LEU A 57 -11.38 -14.38 17.97
CA LEU A 57 -11.38 -13.03 17.42
C LEU A 57 -10.06 -12.32 17.73
N LEU A 58 -9.37 -11.84 16.69
CA LEU A 58 -8.14 -11.07 16.77
C LEU A 58 -8.39 -9.57 16.60
N ARG A 59 -9.28 -9.21 15.67
CA ARG A 59 -9.61 -7.82 15.33
C ARG A 59 -11.04 -7.70 14.85
N GLN A 60 -11.70 -6.61 15.21
CA GLN A 60 -13.01 -6.24 14.66
C GLN A 60 -13.02 -4.76 14.31
N THR A 61 -13.56 -4.45 13.15
CA THR A 61 -13.86 -3.10 12.67
C THR A 61 -15.31 -3.04 12.19
N ARG A 62 -15.74 -1.90 11.67
CA ARG A 62 -17.07 -1.78 11.05
C ARG A 62 -17.19 -2.61 9.77
N PHE A 63 -16.09 -2.87 9.05
CA PHE A 63 -16.12 -3.41 7.69
C PHE A 63 -15.49 -4.80 7.57
N PHE A 64 -14.71 -5.21 8.55
CA PHE A 64 -14.13 -6.55 8.60
C PHE A 64 -13.83 -7.01 10.02
N SER A 65 -13.77 -8.31 10.19
CA SER A 65 -13.25 -8.98 11.38
C SER A 65 -12.21 -10.03 11.01
N VAL A 66 -11.24 -10.24 11.88
CA VAL A 66 -10.18 -11.24 11.70
C VAL A 66 -10.23 -12.22 12.85
N TYR A 67 -10.21 -13.50 12.51
CA TYR A 67 -10.20 -14.60 13.47
C TYR A 67 -8.98 -15.48 13.26
N ALA A 68 -8.47 -16.06 14.35
CA ALA A 68 -7.49 -17.15 14.30
C ALA A 68 -8.22 -18.49 14.41
N ASP A 69 -8.03 -19.35 13.44
CA ASP A 69 -8.49 -20.75 13.45
C ASP A 69 -7.30 -21.65 13.13
N ARG A 70 -6.97 -22.58 14.07
CA ARG A 70 -5.85 -23.53 13.95
C ARG A 70 -4.51 -22.88 13.56
N GLY A 71 -4.25 -21.68 14.09
CA GLY A 71 -3.01 -20.94 13.83
C GLY A 71 -2.97 -20.19 12.50
N ARG A 72 -4.08 -20.13 11.76
CA ARG A 72 -4.24 -19.40 10.50
C ARG A 72 -5.27 -18.30 10.64
N GLU A 73 -5.15 -17.22 9.86
CA GLU A 73 -6.09 -16.11 9.86
C GLU A 73 -7.24 -16.35 8.88
N ILE A 74 -8.44 -15.95 9.31
CA ILE A 74 -9.61 -15.83 8.46
C ILE A 74 -10.14 -14.41 8.60
N TRP A 75 -10.20 -13.70 7.47
CA TRP A 75 -10.78 -12.38 7.38
C TRP A 75 -12.21 -12.49 6.86
N TYR A 76 -13.16 -11.88 7.55
CA TYR A 76 -14.56 -11.78 7.13
C TYR A 76 -14.88 -10.32 6.85
N TYR A 77 -15.43 -10.06 5.68
CA TYR A 77 -15.81 -8.72 5.22
C TYR A 77 -17.31 -8.57 5.30
N THR A 78 -17.77 -7.49 5.91
CA THR A 78 -19.18 -7.25 6.23
C THR A 78 -19.69 -5.96 5.61
N PHE A 79 -20.94 -5.98 5.19
CA PHE A 79 -21.69 -4.77 4.91
C PHE A 79 -22.00 -4.01 6.23
N PRO A 80 -22.47 -2.74 6.13
CA PRO A 80 -22.82 -1.97 7.32
C PRO A 80 -23.91 -2.57 8.20
N ASP A 81 -24.77 -3.43 7.64
CA ASP A 81 -25.83 -4.18 8.34
C ASP A 81 -25.32 -5.45 9.02
N GLY A 82 -24.03 -5.79 8.86
CA GLY A 82 -23.39 -6.95 9.46
C GLY A 82 -23.42 -8.22 8.59
N GLN A 83 -24.05 -8.20 7.41
CA GLN A 83 -24.03 -9.34 6.50
C GLN A 83 -22.60 -9.58 5.99
N ILE A 84 -22.11 -10.81 6.11
CA ILE A 84 -20.83 -11.24 5.54
C ILE A 84 -20.99 -11.43 4.02
N TYR A 85 -20.20 -10.71 3.23
CA TYR A 85 -20.23 -10.82 1.77
C TYR A 85 -18.96 -11.44 1.18
N ALA A 86 -17.87 -11.49 1.95
CA ALA A 86 -16.64 -12.14 1.54
C ALA A 86 -15.87 -12.68 2.74
N SER A 87 -15.01 -13.66 2.48
CA SER A 87 -13.97 -14.09 3.41
C SER A 87 -12.65 -14.32 2.69
N CYS A 88 -11.54 -14.14 3.39
CA CYS A 88 -10.21 -14.54 2.92
C CYS A 88 -9.58 -15.44 3.98
N ARG A 89 -9.41 -16.71 3.65
CA ARG A 89 -8.82 -17.74 4.51
C ARG A 89 -7.37 -17.97 4.11
N GLU A 90 -6.50 -17.98 5.08
CA GLU A 90 -5.12 -18.41 4.92
C GLU A 90 -5.05 -19.93 4.98
N GLU A 91 -4.70 -20.58 3.86
CA GLU A 91 -4.51 -22.04 3.77
C GLU A 91 -3.07 -22.44 4.09
N SER A 92 -2.12 -21.59 3.65
CA SER A 92 -0.70 -21.70 3.96
C SER A 92 -0.06 -20.31 3.92
N ASP A 93 1.24 -20.21 4.15
CA ASP A 93 1.97 -18.94 4.08
C ASP A 93 1.92 -18.27 2.70
N GLN A 94 1.62 -19.05 1.65
CA GLN A 94 1.58 -18.57 0.26
C GLN A 94 0.22 -18.74 -0.42
N HIS A 95 -0.70 -19.55 0.13
CA HIS A 95 -2.00 -19.84 -0.48
C HIS A 95 -3.15 -19.33 0.38
N PHE A 96 -4.09 -18.67 -0.28
CA PHE A 96 -5.26 -18.05 0.31
C PHE A 96 -6.50 -18.36 -0.52
N THR A 97 -7.62 -18.56 0.15
CA THR A 97 -8.91 -18.73 -0.52
C THR A 97 -9.80 -17.53 -0.22
N ILE A 98 -10.23 -16.83 -1.27
CA ILE A 98 -11.24 -15.76 -1.17
C ILE A 98 -12.56 -16.37 -1.57
N SER A 99 -13.50 -16.48 -0.64
CA SER A 99 -14.90 -16.80 -0.92
C SER A 99 -15.70 -15.51 -1.00
N TYR A 100 -16.45 -15.33 -2.09
CA TYR A 100 -17.21 -14.11 -2.36
C TYR A 100 -18.64 -14.45 -2.76
N LEU A 101 -19.63 -13.70 -2.25
CA LEU A 101 -21.01 -13.94 -2.59
C LEU A 101 -21.27 -13.71 -4.08
N ARG A 102 -21.88 -14.71 -4.73
CA ARG A 102 -22.16 -14.73 -6.17
C ARG A 102 -22.97 -13.52 -6.63
N ASP A 103 -23.92 -13.08 -5.83
CA ASP A 103 -24.79 -11.94 -6.15
C ASP A 103 -24.06 -10.61 -6.27
N PHE A 104 -22.83 -10.53 -5.72
CA PHE A 104 -22.02 -9.34 -5.75
C PHE A 104 -20.77 -9.44 -6.65
N LYS A 105 -20.67 -10.48 -7.49
CA LYS A 105 -19.48 -10.78 -8.31
C LYS A 105 -18.99 -9.61 -9.17
N GLU A 106 -19.89 -8.75 -9.64
CA GLU A 106 -19.57 -7.61 -10.50
C GLU A 106 -18.69 -6.57 -9.80
N TYR A 107 -18.78 -6.47 -8.45
CA TYR A 107 -17.92 -5.57 -7.67
C TYR A 107 -16.47 -6.06 -7.54
N LEU A 108 -16.18 -7.32 -7.88
CA LEU A 108 -14.82 -7.86 -7.93
C LEU A 108 -14.00 -7.28 -9.08
N SER A 109 -14.63 -6.67 -10.08
CA SER A 109 -13.93 -6.02 -11.20
C SER A 109 -13.07 -4.83 -10.78
N GLY A 110 -13.37 -4.22 -9.63
CA GLY A 110 -12.57 -3.11 -9.13
C GLY A 110 -11.25 -3.56 -8.50
N ASN A 111 -10.12 -2.95 -8.89
CA ASN A 111 -8.82 -3.24 -8.30
C ASN A 111 -8.82 -3.06 -6.77
N ALA A 112 -9.48 -2.01 -6.28
CA ALA A 112 -9.60 -1.75 -4.85
C ALA A 112 -10.28 -2.90 -4.11
N THR A 113 -11.36 -3.48 -4.65
CA THR A 113 -12.08 -4.60 -4.04
C THR A 113 -11.18 -5.83 -3.94
N LEU A 114 -10.51 -6.21 -5.03
CA LEU A 114 -9.63 -7.37 -5.07
C LEU A 114 -8.51 -7.29 -4.02
N PHE A 115 -7.81 -6.15 -3.98
CA PHE A 115 -6.72 -5.95 -3.02
C PHE A 115 -7.22 -5.83 -1.58
N TYR A 116 -8.36 -5.21 -1.37
CA TYR A 116 -8.99 -5.12 -0.05
C TYR A 116 -9.33 -6.52 0.49
N LEU A 117 -10.00 -7.36 -0.33
CA LEU A 117 -10.39 -8.71 0.06
C LEU A 117 -9.20 -9.65 0.26
N SER A 118 -8.12 -9.47 -0.47
CA SER A 118 -6.91 -10.29 -0.32
C SER A 118 -6.10 -9.94 0.93
N ALA A 119 -6.36 -8.80 1.57
CA ALA A 119 -5.54 -8.26 2.65
C ALA A 119 -4.03 -8.23 2.30
N LEU A 120 -3.69 -8.13 1.01
CA LEU A 120 -2.33 -8.29 0.49
C LEU A 120 -1.39 -7.22 1.05
N GLU A 121 -1.85 -5.98 1.24
CA GLU A 121 -1.03 -4.90 1.78
C GLU A 121 -0.48 -5.22 3.18
N TYR A 122 -1.24 -5.97 3.99
CA TYR A 122 -0.81 -6.41 5.32
C TYR A 122 0.21 -7.55 5.26
N ARG A 123 0.30 -8.27 4.13
CA ARG A 123 1.21 -9.42 3.97
C ARG A 123 2.55 -9.04 3.36
N MET A 124 2.69 -7.86 2.77
CA MET A 124 3.94 -7.41 2.16
C MET A 124 5.10 -7.37 3.17
N ILE A 125 4.80 -7.13 4.45
CA ILE A 125 5.81 -7.14 5.52
C ILE A 125 6.52 -8.50 5.66
N VAL A 126 5.86 -9.62 5.33
CA VAL A 126 6.45 -10.96 5.35
C VAL A 126 7.54 -11.10 4.27
N ARG A 127 7.44 -10.31 3.19
CA ARG A 127 8.42 -10.25 2.10
C ARG A 127 9.56 -9.26 2.36
N GLY A 128 9.56 -8.59 3.52
CA GLY A 128 10.52 -7.55 3.85
C GLY A 128 10.20 -6.18 3.26
N ASP A 129 9.00 -6.01 2.74
CA ASP A 129 8.50 -4.76 2.17
C ASP A 129 7.64 -4.00 3.18
N LEU A 130 7.58 -2.67 3.05
CA LEU A 130 6.66 -1.81 3.80
C LEU A 130 5.66 -1.17 2.83
N ILE A 131 4.41 -1.06 3.23
CA ILE A 131 3.44 -0.18 2.55
C ILE A 131 3.33 1.10 3.35
N LEU A 132 3.71 2.23 2.73
CA LEU A 132 3.60 3.55 3.32
C LEU A 132 2.37 4.28 2.74
N HIS A 133 1.52 4.80 3.60
CA HIS A 133 0.42 5.68 3.22
C HIS A 133 0.98 7.06 2.82
N SER A 134 1.22 7.24 1.54
CA SER A 134 1.84 8.45 0.98
C SER A 134 1.44 8.68 -0.47
N SER A 135 1.38 9.94 -0.89
CA SER A 135 1.48 10.22 -2.32
C SER A 135 2.91 10.02 -2.78
N PHE A 136 3.09 9.34 -3.90
CA PHE A 136 4.38 9.04 -4.50
C PHE A 136 4.53 9.79 -5.82
N ILE A 137 5.49 10.72 -5.88
CA ILE A 137 5.90 11.40 -7.10
C ILE A 137 7.31 10.99 -7.51
N LEU A 138 7.56 11.06 -8.82
CA LEU A 138 8.88 10.90 -9.43
C LEU A 138 9.37 12.25 -9.92
N ASP A 139 10.46 12.77 -9.35
CA ASP A 139 11.15 13.96 -9.80
C ASP A 139 12.61 13.59 -10.13
N GLN A 140 13.08 13.90 -11.34
CA GLN A 140 14.43 13.57 -11.81
C GLN A 140 14.83 12.09 -11.51
N GLU A 141 13.95 11.15 -11.85
CA GLU A 141 14.12 9.69 -11.65
C GLU A 141 14.27 9.25 -10.18
N LYS A 142 13.95 10.11 -9.22
CA LYS A 142 13.97 9.80 -7.79
C LYS A 142 12.57 9.96 -7.18
N ALA A 143 12.27 9.10 -6.21
CA ALA A 143 11.01 9.11 -5.51
C ALA A 143 10.99 10.12 -4.37
N ILE A 144 9.99 10.98 -4.34
CA ILE A 144 9.61 11.80 -3.18
C ILE A 144 8.26 11.30 -2.69
N LEU A 145 8.17 11.05 -1.39
CA LEU A 145 6.98 10.48 -0.75
C LEU A 145 6.37 11.52 0.20
N PHE A 146 5.15 11.97 -0.07
CA PHE A 146 4.42 12.87 0.82
C PHE A 146 3.54 12.05 1.75
N ALA A 147 3.86 12.03 3.03
CA ALA A 147 3.09 11.34 4.06
C ALA A 147 2.43 12.34 5.01
N ALA A 148 1.20 12.08 5.38
CA ALA A 148 0.43 12.88 6.34
C ALA A 148 -0.94 12.22 6.60
N PRO A 149 -1.66 12.56 7.66
CA PRO A 149 -3.04 12.18 7.86
C PRO A 149 -3.94 12.54 6.67
N SER A 150 -5.07 11.85 6.53
CA SER A 150 -6.04 12.14 5.46
C SER A 150 -6.48 13.61 5.52
N GLY A 151 -6.63 14.26 4.35
CA GLY A 151 -7.05 15.67 4.25
C GLY A 151 -5.96 16.71 4.50
N THR A 152 -4.74 16.33 4.87
CA THR A 152 -3.65 17.29 5.15
C THR A 152 -3.09 17.98 3.88
N GLY A 153 -3.21 17.35 2.69
CA GLY A 153 -2.75 17.97 1.44
C GLY A 153 -1.73 17.15 0.64
N LYS A 154 -1.57 15.84 0.89
CA LYS A 154 -0.68 14.96 0.11
C LYS A 154 -0.91 15.08 -1.40
N SER A 155 -2.15 14.90 -1.83
CA SER A 155 -2.50 15.01 -3.26
C SER A 155 -2.30 16.42 -3.80
N THR A 156 -2.59 17.46 -3.01
CA THR A 156 -2.36 18.85 -3.40
C THR A 156 -0.88 19.09 -3.68
N GLN A 157 0.01 18.66 -2.79
CA GLN A 157 1.44 18.78 -3.00
C GLN A 157 1.92 17.99 -4.22
N ALA A 158 1.42 16.77 -4.42
CA ALA A 158 1.77 15.98 -5.60
C ALA A 158 1.39 16.69 -6.91
N HIS A 159 0.20 17.31 -6.98
CA HIS A 159 -0.22 18.09 -8.16
C HIS A 159 0.58 19.37 -8.32
N LEU A 160 0.88 20.10 -7.24
CA LEU A 160 1.74 21.29 -7.32
C LEU A 160 3.12 20.95 -7.87
N TRP A 161 3.72 19.83 -7.46
CA TRP A 161 5.01 19.38 -8.02
C TRP A 161 4.89 19.00 -9.50
N GLN A 162 3.79 18.40 -9.91
CA GLN A 162 3.51 18.11 -11.31
C GLN A 162 3.42 19.41 -12.12
N ASP A 163 2.67 20.39 -11.65
CA ASP A 163 2.41 21.64 -12.35
C ASP A 163 3.66 22.53 -12.44
N VAL A 164 4.45 22.60 -11.35
CA VAL A 164 5.60 23.52 -11.25
C VAL A 164 6.88 22.91 -11.84
N ARG A 165 7.08 21.59 -11.63
CA ARG A 165 8.36 20.93 -11.98
C ARG A 165 8.21 19.85 -13.05
N GLY A 166 6.99 19.56 -13.49
CA GLY A 166 6.75 18.46 -14.41
C GLY A 166 6.96 17.07 -13.78
N SER A 167 6.99 16.96 -12.46
CA SER A 167 7.13 15.69 -11.77
C SER A 167 5.95 14.76 -12.09
N ARG A 168 6.20 13.45 -12.19
CA ARG A 168 5.14 12.47 -12.48
C ARG A 168 4.54 11.92 -11.19
N ILE A 169 3.23 11.99 -11.03
CA ILE A 169 2.54 11.28 -9.95
C ILE A 169 2.49 9.79 -10.29
N VAL A 170 3.07 8.95 -9.44
CA VAL A 170 3.10 7.50 -9.59
C VAL A 170 1.92 6.86 -8.87
N ASN A 171 1.65 7.33 -7.64
CA ASN A 171 0.50 6.88 -6.86
C ASN A 171 0.04 7.98 -5.89
N GLY A 172 -1.26 8.17 -5.75
CA GLY A 172 -1.81 9.22 -4.89
C GLY A 172 -2.05 8.84 -3.43
N ASP A 173 -1.85 7.56 -3.07
CA ASP A 173 -2.29 7.05 -1.76
C ASP A 173 -1.29 6.11 -1.09
N ARG A 174 -0.54 5.30 -1.85
CA ARG A 174 0.36 4.28 -1.32
C ARG A 174 1.66 4.16 -2.10
N ALA A 175 2.74 3.88 -1.38
CA ALA A 175 4.02 3.47 -1.95
C ALA A 175 4.45 2.13 -1.33
N LEU A 176 4.86 1.18 -2.16
CA LEU A 176 5.52 -0.04 -1.72
C LEU A 176 7.02 0.24 -1.59
N LEU A 177 7.55 0.12 -0.39
CA LEU A 177 8.96 0.32 -0.09
C LEU A 177 9.68 -1.02 -0.04
N SER A 178 10.66 -1.19 -0.91
CA SER A 178 11.44 -2.44 -1.04
C SER A 178 12.94 -2.16 -1.01
N VAL A 179 13.72 -3.08 -0.46
CA VAL A 179 15.17 -3.03 -0.50
C VAL A 179 15.69 -3.77 -1.74
N VAL A 180 16.53 -3.12 -2.52
CA VAL A 180 17.21 -3.71 -3.68
C VAL A 180 18.69 -3.38 -3.60
N ASN A 181 19.53 -4.41 -3.54
CA ASN A 181 20.98 -4.26 -3.39
C ASN A 181 21.39 -3.35 -2.22
N GLY A 182 20.67 -3.45 -1.09
CA GLY A 182 20.94 -2.65 0.10
C GLY A 182 20.39 -1.23 0.08
N GLN A 183 19.74 -0.78 -0.99
CA GLN A 183 19.15 0.54 -1.14
C GLN A 183 17.62 0.46 -1.13
N TRP A 184 16.96 1.46 -0.56
CA TRP A 184 15.51 1.59 -0.53
C TRP A 184 14.95 2.20 -1.82
N PHE A 185 13.98 1.50 -2.39
CA PHE A 185 13.21 1.93 -3.56
C PHE A 185 11.74 2.08 -3.19
N ALA A 186 11.08 3.06 -3.80
CA ALA A 186 9.63 3.14 -3.85
C ALA A 186 9.14 2.48 -5.14
N CYS A 187 8.17 1.60 -5.00
CA CYS A 187 7.51 0.93 -6.11
C CYS A 187 6.03 1.34 -6.14
N GLY A 188 5.48 1.44 -7.34
CA GLY A 188 4.06 1.70 -7.53
C GLY A 188 3.20 0.58 -6.95
N TRP A 189 2.02 0.95 -6.47
CA TRP A 189 1.03 0.05 -5.87
C TRP A 189 -0.29 0.14 -6.64
N PRO A 190 -1.01 -0.97 -6.90
CA PRO A 190 -2.24 -0.92 -7.72
C PRO A 190 -3.39 -0.13 -7.12
N MET A 191 -3.48 -0.06 -5.78
CA MET A 191 -4.51 0.76 -5.12
C MET A 191 -4.08 2.22 -5.11
N SER A 192 -4.97 3.11 -5.50
CA SER A 192 -4.69 4.53 -5.72
C SER A 192 -5.53 5.49 -4.87
N GLY A 193 -6.33 4.95 -3.93
CA GLY A 193 -7.27 5.75 -3.16
C GLY A 193 -8.23 6.54 -4.06
N SER A 194 -8.59 7.75 -3.63
CA SER A 194 -9.49 8.62 -4.40
C SER A 194 -8.85 9.29 -5.62
N SER A 195 -7.53 9.26 -5.75
CA SER A 195 -6.83 9.89 -6.88
C SER A 195 -7.04 9.18 -8.21
N GLY A 196 -7.31 7.88 -8.19
CA GLY A 196 -7.38 7.03 -9.38
C GLY A 196 -6.04 6.84 -10.09
N ILE A 197 -4.95 7.42 -9.58
CA ILE A 197 -3.62 7.37 -10.20
C ILE A 197 -2.80 6.25 -9.58
N SER A 198 -2.44 5.25 -10.39
CA SER A 198 -1.49 4.21 -10.04
C SER A 198 -0.71 3.78 -11.28
N SER A 199 0.59 3.59 -11.16
CA SER A 199 1.42 3.09 -12.24
C SER A 199 2.56 2.23 -11.70
N PRO A 200 3.00 1.19 -12.44
CA PRO A 200 4.20 0.47 -12.08
C PRO A 200 5.40 1.40 -12.28
N CYS A 201 6.11 1.65 -11.22
CA CYS A 201 7.33 2.44 -11.22
C CYS A 201 8.21 1.89 -10.12
N LYS A 202 9.52 2.00 -10.30
CA LYS A 202 10.50 1.67 -9.27
C LYS A 202 11.58 2.73 -9.33
N ALA A 203 11.74 3.48 -8.25
CA ALA A 203 12.73 4.55 -8.16
C ALA A 203 13.40 4.57 -6.78
N PRO A 204 14.68 4.95 -6.68
CA PRO A 204 15.33 5.12 -5.39
C PRO A 204 14.65 6.24 -4.62
N VAL A 205 14.46 6.05 -3.31
CA VAL A 205 13.80 7.06 -2.47
C VAL A 205 14.78 8.16 -2.15
N ALA A 206 14.49 9.37 -2.62
CA ALA A 206 15.27 10.58 -2.30
C ALA A 206 14.91 11.11 -0.92
N ALA A 207 13.60 11.19 -0.61
CA ALA A 207 13.12 11.72 0.65
C ALA A 207 11.69 11.27 0.96
N VAL A 208 11.34 11.26 2.25
CA VAL A 208 9.97 11.30 2.74
C VAL A 208 9.71 12.69 3.35
N VAL A 209 8.56 13.26 3.03
CA VAL A 209 8.14 14.59 3.50
C VAL A 209 6.84 14.43 4.30
N LEU A 210 6.93 14.66 5.59
CA LEU A 210 5.80 14.68 6.50
C LEU A 210 5.15 16.06 6.47
N LEU A 211 3.98 16.14 5.84
CA LEU A 211 3.29 17.41 5.60
C LEU A 211 2.46 17.86 6.81
N SER A 212 2.45 19.18 7.01
CA SER A 212 1.47 19.88 7.84
C SER A 212 1.04 21.18 7.14
N GLN A 213 -0.17 21.64 7.45
CA GLN A 213 -0.70 22.88 6.84
C GLN A 213 -0.15 24.11 7.55
N SER A 214 0.30 25.11 6.77
CA SER A 214 0.76 26.40 7.26
C SER A 214 0.57 27.46 6.18
N VAL A 215 0.53 28.72 6.57
CA VAL A 215 0.59 29.87 5.65
C VAL A 215 2.04 30.21 5.25
N HIS A 216 3.02 29.69 5.98
CA HIS A 216 4.44 29.88 5.71
C HIS A 216 5.11 28.55 5.40
N ASN A 217 5.97 28.55 4.39
CA ASN A 217 6.70 27.36 3.97
C ASN A 217 8.00 27.24 4.77
N HIS A 218 8.09 26.22 5.60
CA HIS A 218 9.31 25.93 6.36
C HIS A 218 9.40 24.44 6.67
N GLY A 219 10.61 23.93 6.78
CA GLY A 219 10.84 22.54 7.10
C GLY A 219 12.23 22.29 7.63
N SER A 220 12.39 21.10 8.19
CA SER A 220 13.68 20.63 8.69
C SER A 220 13.78 19.12 8.52
N ARG A 221 15.01 18.63 8.35
CA ARG A 221 15.30 17.21 8.40
C ARG A 221 15.11 16.70 9.84
N LEU A 222 14.44 15.58 9.97
CA LEU A 222 14.29 14.88 11.24
C LEU A 222 15.47 13.94 11.50
N ASP A 223 15.78 13.70 12.74
CA ASP A 223 16.67 12.62 13.12
C ASP A 223 15.98 11.25 12.94
N VAL A 224 16.72 10.15 13.15
CA VAL A 224 16.22 8.78 12.94
C VAL A 224 15.09 8.43 13.90
N ALA A 225 15.18 8.86 15.15
CA ALA A 225 14.21 8.53 16.20
C ALA A 225 12.86 9.24 15.94
N ASP A 226 12.91 10.52 15.62
CA ASP A 226 11.73 11.33 15.25
C ASP A 226 11.10 10.82 13.95
N SER A 227 11.94 10.49 12.94
CA SER A 227 11.49 9.89 11.69
C SER A 227 10.71 8.60 11.93
N PHE A 228 11.28 7.69 12.70
CA PHE A 228 10.65 6.42 13.09
C PHE A 228 9.33 6.66 13.83
N SER A 229 9.35 7.52 14.84
CA SER A 229 8.19 7.80 15.69
C SER A 229 6.99 8.33 14.90
N ARG A 230 7.24 9.15 13.88
CA ARG A 230 6.17 9.73 13.04
C ARG A 230 5.74 8.79 11.92
N LEU A 231 6.67 8.13 11.23
CA LEU A 231 6.35 7.26 10.10
C LEU A 231 5.65 5.96 10.50
N LYS A 232 5.87 5.45 11.72
CA LYS A 232 5.23 4.20 12.17
C LYS A 232 3.71 4.20 12.08
N GLN A 233 3.08 5.38 12.13
CA GLN A 233 1.64 5.54 12.05
C GLN A 233 1.12 5.47 10.60
N GLU A 234 1.98 5.67 9.62
CA GLU A 234 1.67 5.66 8.20
C GLU A 234 2.00 4.29 7.54
N ILE A 235 2.57 3.36 8.29
CA ILE A 235 2.88 2.00 7.81
C ILE A 235 1.68 1.08 7.98
N VAL A 236 1.34 0.37 6.91
CA VAL A 236 0.30 -0.66 6.95
C VAL A 236 0.87 -1.94 7.55
N LEU A 237 0.28 -2.40 8.64
CA LEU A 237 0.64 -3.66 9.30
C LEU A 237 -0.54 -4.26 10.07
N ARG A 238 -0.44 -5.52 10.47
CA ARG A 238 -1.39 -6.20 11.36
C ARG A 238 -1.01 -5.91 12.83
N PRO A 239 -1.69 -4.99 13.53
CA PRO A 239 -1.31 -4.60 14.89
C PRO A 239 -1.58 -5.70 15.93
N TRP A 240 -2.30 -6.75 15.58
CA TRP A 240 -2.52 -7.95 16.40
C TRP A 240 -1.48 -9.05 16.17
N CYS A 241 -0.60 -8.90 15.17
CA CYS A 241 0.46 -9.85 14.87
C CYS A 241 1.81 -9.35 15.39
N GLN A 242 2.27 -9.90 16.51
CA GLN A 242 3.54 -9.50 17.14
C GLN A 242 4.74 -9.64 16.20
N GLN A 243 4.75 -10.66 15.34
CA GLN A 243 5.84 -10.86 14.38
C GLN A 243 5.89 -9.76 13.34
N ASP A 244 4.74 -9.28 12.87
CA ASP A 244 4.67 -8.18 11.92
C ASP A 244 5.12 -6.86 12.55
N ILE A 245 4.75 -6.62 13.82
CA ILE A 245 5.20 -5.43 14.56
C ILE A 245 6.73 -5.41 14.67
N VAL A 246 7.34 -6.55 15.02
CA VAL A 246 8.80 -6.66 15.12
C VAL A 246 9.48 -6.47 13.76
N ARG A 247 8.96 -7.14 12.71
CA ARG A 247 9.50 -7.01 11.35
C ARG A 247 9.39 -5.57 10.84
N ALA A 248 8.20 -4.97 10.97
CA ALA A 248 7.96 -3.59 10.55
C ALA A 248 8.85 -2.60 11.31
N GLY A 249 9.06 -2.81 12.61
CA GLY A 249 9.97 -2.02 13.42
C GLY A 249 11.41 -2.05 12.90
N GLY A 250 11.95 -3.25 12.64
CA GLY A 250 13.29 -3.41 12.08
C GLY A 250 13.45 -2.82 10.68
N GLN A 251 12.48 -3.05 9.80
CA GLN A 251 12.44 -2.49 8.45
C GLN A 251 12.36 -0.96 8.48
N LEU A 252 11.48 -0.40 9.28
CA LEU A 252 11.31 1.05 9.39
C LEU A 252 12.53 1.73 10.00
N GLN A 253 13.18 1.09 10.98
CA GLN A 253 14.45 1.59 11.53
C GLN A 253 15.53 1.63 10.45
N SER A 254 15.68 0.57 9.66
CA SER A 254 16.60 0.51 8.52
C SER A 254 16.28 1.58 7.49
N PHE A 255 15.00 1.78 7.17
CA PHE A 255 14.53 2.81 6.26
C PHE A 255 14.92 4.21 6.75
N CYS A 256 14.57 4.58 7.99
CA CYS A 256 14.86 5.89 8.57
C CYS A 256 16.36 6.17 8.73
N SER A 257 17.19 5.13 8.83
CA SER A 257 18.65 5.29 8.90
C SER A 257 19.29 5.62 7.54
N GLN A 258 18.63 5.27 6.43
CA GLN A 258 19.16 5.41 5.07
C GLN A 258 18.45 6.53 4.28
N VAL A 259 17.14 6.70 4.50
CA VAL A 259 16.31 7.65 3.77
C VAL A 259 16.01 8.86 4.64
N PRO A 260 16.34 10.08 4.18
CA PRO A 260 16.05 11.29 4.94
C PRO A 260 14.54 11.54 5.01
N VAL A 261 14.09 11.91 6.19
CA VAL A 261 12.70 12.30 6.46
C VAL A 261 12.67 13.76 6.87
N TYR A 262 11.76 14.52 6.29
CA TYR A 262 11.60 15.95 6.56
C TYR A 262 10.22 16.21 7.16
N ALA A 263 10.16 17.05 8.19
CA ALA A 263 8.92 17.71 8.58
C ALA A 263 8.79 18.98 7.74
N TYR A 264 7.64 19.17 7.09
CA TYR A 264 7.41 20.31 6.21
C TYR A 264 6.02 20.90 6.41
N ALA A 265 5.98 22.13 6.92
CA ALA A 265 4.78 22.93 7.03
C ALA A 265 4.67 23.83 5.81
N CYS A 266 3.54 23.80 5.11
CA CYS A 266 3.45 24.44 3.79
C CYS A 266 2.07 25.02 3.48
N SER A 267 2.09 26.02 2.62
CA SER A 267 0.94 26.60 1.93
C SER A 267 0.41 25.66 0.82
N LYS A 268 -0.67 26.08 0.17
CA LYS A 268 -1.30 25.36 -0.93
C LYS A 268 -1.01 25.99 -2.31
N ASP A 269 0.11 26.68 -2.44
CA ASP A 269 0.53 27.38 -3.66
C ASP A 269 1.92 26.93 -4.13
N SER A 270 2.34 27.44 -5.30
CA SER A 270 3.61 27.06 -5.95
C SER A 270 4.84 27.36 -5.10
N SER A 271 4.81 28.37 -4.23
CA SER A 271 5.95 28.71 -3.38
C SER A 271 6.34 27.57 -2.43
N ALA A 272 5.37 26.69 -2.10
CA ALA A 272 5.64 25.49 -1.32
C ALA A 272 6.55 24.50 -2.06
N VAL A 273 6.45 24.43 -3.38
CA VAL A 273 7.32 23.56 -4.19
C VAL A 273 8.75 24.10 -4.21
N ASP A 274 8.92 25.40 -4.46
CA ASP A 274 10.24 26.03 -4.53
C ASP A 274 10.99 25.93 -3.19
N ALA A 275 10.30 26.22 -2.09
CA ALA A 275 10.88 26.12 -0.75
C ALA A 275 11.26 24.67 -0.38
N LEU A 276 10.42 23.70 -0.71
CA LEU A 276 10.73 22.29 -0.45
C LEU A 276 11.86 21.80 -1.37
N TYR A 277 11.85 22.18 -2.64
CA TYR A 277 12.92 21.82 -3.56
C TYR A 277 14.28 22.33 -3.07
N ALA A 278 14.35 23.58 -2.64
CA ALA A 278 15.57 24.16 -2.05
C ALA A 278 16.06 23.35 -0.81
N LEU A 279 15.12 22.87 0.02
CA LEU A 279 15.45 22.03 1.18
C LEU A 279 15.97 20.63 0.77
N LEU A 280 15.56 20.13 -0.40
CA LEU A 280 15.93 18.81 -0.91
C LEU A 280 17.09 18.84 -1.92
N THR A 281 17.69 19.99 -2.22
CA THR A 281 18.66 20.17 -3.33
C THR A 281 19.83 19.17 -3.27
N ASP A 282 20.32 18.83 -2.09
CA ASP A 282 21.42 17.86 -1.92
C ASP A 282 21.02 16.40 -2.26
N ARG A 283 19.78 16.15 -2.70
CA ARG A 283 19.23 14.81 -2.95
C ARG A 283 19.03 14.49 -4.44
N PHE A 284 19.22 15.49 -5.32
CA PHE A 284 19.04 15.37 -6.78
C PHE A 284 20.36 15.34 -7.56
#